data_c94c6f6e3d4a52ec0382d8b91216af9f
#
_entry.id   c94c6f6e3d4a52ec0382d8b91216af9f
#
_cell.length_a   1.000
_cell.length_b   1.000
_cell.length_c   1.000
_cell.angle_alpha   90.00
_cell.angle_beta   90.00
_cell.angle_gamma   90.00
#
_symmetry.space_group_name_H-M   'P 1'
#
loop_
_entity.id
_entity.type
_entity.pdbx_description
1 polymer ?
#
loop_
_entity_poly.entity_id
_entity_poly.type
_entity_poly.pdbx_seq_one_letter_code
_entity_poly.pdbx_strand_id
1 'polypeptide(L)'
;LVSLITELAEYGITIDHFDVGGGLGVQYQASDKDETTLLAQYAAIIHKYAKLIDCQFVFEPGRFITANAGVLITRVVYVKPVQNKSFVIVDAAMNDLIRPTLYDAWHNIAPVLEPAANSAQHTVDVVGPVCESGDYLALDRQMPVVKASDLLAIYSAGAYAAVTANTYNSRRLIAEILVDNDRSHVIRKSPSYQELMDLDSVPDWLHTADDS
;
A
#
# COMPACT_ATOMS: atom_id res chain seq x y z
N LEU A 1 30.57 -3.84 -2.89
CA LEU A 1 30.54 -2.99 -4.10
C LEU A 1 31.68 -1.98 -4.12
N VAL A 2 31.98 -1.23 -3.04
CA VAL A 2 33.11 -0.29 -3.00
C VAL A 2 34.44 -0.97 -3.36
N SER A 3 34.74 -2.14 -2.78
CA SER A 3 35.93 -2.93 -3.13
C SER A 3 36.00 -3.31 -4.61
N LEU A 4 34.84 -3.65 -5.20
CA LEU A 4 34.75 -3.95 -6.62
C LEU A 4 35.07 -2.72 -7.50
N ILE A 5 34.56 -1.54 -7.12
CA ILE A 5 34.85 -0.29 -7.85
C ILE A 5 36.36 0.01 -7.79
N THR A 6 36.99 -0.19 -6.62
CA THR A 6 38.42 -0.01 -6.46
C THR A 6 39.21 -1.00 -7.31
N GLU A 7 38.81 -2.28 -7.35
CA GLU A 7 39.43 -3.31 -8.17
C GLU A 7 39.31 -3.01 -9.67
N LEU A 8 38.13 -2.57 -10.13
CA LEU A 8 37.90 -2.17 -11.53
C LEU A 8 38.80 -1.01 -11.95
N ALA A 9 39.08 -0.07 -11.06
CA ALA A 9 40.00 1.04 -11.34
C ALA A 9 41.43 0.56 -11.59
N GLU A 10 41.89 -0.54 -10.96
CA GLU A 10 43.19 -1.16 -11.22
C GLU A 10 43.29 -1.71 -12.65
N TYR A 11 42.16 -2.06 -13.24
CA TYR A 11 42.08 -2.49 -14.67
C TYR A 11 41.82 -1.32 -15.64
N GLY A 12 41.87 -0.07 -15.16
CA GLY A 12 41.63 1.12 -15.98
C GLY A 12 40.16 1.38 -16.29
N ILE A 13 39.24 0.73 -15.56
CA ILE A 13 37.80 0.94 -15.71
C ILE A 13 37.35 1.98 -14.69
N THR A 14 36.83 3.12 -15.18
CA THR A 14 36.28 4.19 -14.33
C THR A 14 34.77 4.03 -14.23
N ILE A 15 34.24 4.15 -13.00
CA ILE A 15 32.80 4.16 -12.72
C ILE A 15 32.40 5.58 -12.36
N ASP A 16 31.60 6.22 -13.22
CA ASP A 16 31.16 7.61 -13.02
C ASP A 16 29.96 7.69 -12.10
N HIS A 17 29.09 6.67 -12.07
CA HIS A 17 27.86 6.64 -11.30
C HIS A 17 27.77 5.36 -10.49
N PHE A 18 27.37 5.51 -9.24
CA PHE A 18 27.10 4.39 -8.33
C PHE A 18 25.66 4.49 -7.81
N ASP A 19 24.78 3.66 -8.35
CA ASP A 19 23.40 3.58 -7.87
C ASP A 19 23.35 2.68 -6.64
N VAL A 20 22.95 3.29 -5.52
CA VAL A 20 22.74 2.60 -4.24
C VAL A 20 21.39 1.88 -4.22
N GLY A 21 20.52 2.19 -5.17
CA GLY A 21 19.16 1.69 -5.24
C GLY A 21 18.23 2.36 -4.23
N GLY A 22 17.17 1.64 -3.90
CA GLY A 22 16.17 2.05 -2.91
C GLY A 22 16.39 1.37 -1.55
N GLY A 23 15.30 0.84 -0.99
CA GLY A 23 15.31 0.03 0.24
C GLY A 23 15.32 0.82 1.53
N LEU A 24 15.27 2.16 1.49
CA LEU A 24 15.08 2.97 2.69
C LEU A 24 13.76 2.59 3.36
N GLY A 25 13.81 2.29 4.67
CA GLY A 25 12.67 1.81 5.45
C GLY A 25 11.57 2.86 5.60
N VAL A 26 10.35 2.39 5.81
CA VAL A 26 9.17 3.20 6.12
C VAL A 26 8.68 2.82 7.50
N GLN A 27 8.26 3.79 8.29
CA GLN A 27 7.61 3.54 9.57
C GLN A 27 6.16 3.12 9.34
N TYR A 28 5.87 1.84 9.59
CA TYR A 28 4.50 1.30 9.53
C TYR A 28 3.83 1.21 10.90
N GLN A 29 4.63 1.04 11.96
CA GLN A 29 4.16 0.90 13.33
C GLN A 29 4.82 1.98 14.21
N ALA A 30 4.15 2.36 15.30
CA ALA A 30 4.71 3.30 16.27
C ALA A 30 6.00 2.79 16.96
N SER A 31 6.18 1.45 17.00
CA SER A 31 7.39 0.80 17.50
C SER A 31 8.58 0.87 16.54
N ASP A 32 8.34 1.18 15.27
CA ASP A 32 9.40 1.31 14.28
C ASP A 32 10.23 2.56 14.56
N LYS A 33 11.47 2.59 14.06
CA LYS A 33 12.27 3.80 14.10
C LYS A 33 11.59 4.91 13.29
N ASP A 34 11.56 6.10 13.85
CA ASP A 34 11.06 7.28 13.16
C ASP A 34 11.89 7.59 11.90
N GLU A 35 11.27 8.23 10.93
CA GLU A 35 11.87 8.50 9.62
C GLU A 35 13.11 9.38 9.71
N THR A 36 13.16 10.32 10.66
CA THR A 36 14.32 11.20 10.86
C THR A 36 15.53 10.39 11.30
N THR A 37 15.32 9.46 12.25
CA THR A 37 16.37 8.55 12.72
C THR A 37 16.85 7.63 11.58
N LEU A 38 15.95 7.09 10.78
CA LEU A 38 16.28 6.24 9.63
C LEU A 38 17.10 7.02 8.59
N LEU A 39 16.69 8.24 8.25
CA LEU A 39 17.40 9.11 7.32
C LEU A 39 18.81 9.46 7.83
N ALA A 40 18.95 9.81 9.11
CA ALA A 40 20.24 10.13 9.68
C ALA A 40 21.21 8.94 9.64
N GLN A 41 20.72 7.72 9.97
CA GLN A 41 21.52 6.50 9.89
C GLN A 41 21.91 6.17 8.45
N TYR A 42 20.97 6.27 7.50
CA TYR A 42 21.23 6.07 6.09
C TYR A 42 22.28 7.07 5.56
N ALA A 43 22.10 8.35 5.82
CA ALA A 43 23.04 9.40 5.43
C ALA A 43 24.45 9.15 6.00
N ALA A 44 24.55 8.71 7.26
CA ALA A 44 25.84 8.40 7.87
C ALA A 44 26.57 7.25 7.16
N ILE A 45 25.84 6.21 6.74
CA ILE A 45 26.39 5.10 5.97
C ILE A 45 26.88 5.62 4.61
N ILE A 46 26.06 6.37 3.89
CA ILE A 46 26.43 6.93 2.59
C ILE A 46 27.67 7.82 2.69
N HIS A 47 27.69 8.75 3.64
CA HIS A 47 28.86 9.64 3.86
C HIS A 47 30.14 8.88 4.16
N LYS A 48 30.05 7.75 4.88
CA LYS A 48 31.22 6.90 5.16
C LYS A 48 31.82 6.35 3.86
N TYR A 49 30.99 5.84 2.97
CA TYR A 49 31.44 5.17 1.74
C TYR A 49 31.71 6.16 0.60
N ALA A 50 31.00 7.27 0.52
CA ALA A 50 31.25 8.32 -0.47
C ALA A 50 32.65 8.94 -0.39
N LYS A 51 33.33 8.83 0.76
CA LYS A 51 34.71 9.27 0.92
C LYS A 51 35.75 8.30 0.33
N LEU A 52 35.33 7.10 -0.05
CA LEU A 52 36.21 6.02 -0.50
C LEU A 52 36.25 5.85 -2.02
N ILE A 53 35.28 6.42 -2.72
CA ILE A 53 35.12 6.29 -4.18
C ILE A 53 34.76 7.65 -4.77
N ASP A 54 35.36 7.93 -5.94
CA ASP A 54 35.12 9.18 -6.69
C ASP A 54 34.11 8.90 -7.79
N CYS A 55 32.83 8.91 -7.45
CA CYS A 55 31.73 8.76 -8.39
C CYS A 55 30.47 9.48 -7.90
N GLN A 56 29.54 9.73 -8.80
CA GLN A 56 28.23 10.31 -8.47
C GLN A 56 27.31 9.23 -7.88
N PHE A 57 26.75 9.51 -6.71
CA PHE A 57 25.76 8.62 -6.08
C PHE A 57 24.36 8.87 -6.62
N VAL A 58 23.68 7.79 -6.99
CA VAL A 58 22.26 7.79 -7.39
C VAL A 58 21.46 7.02 -6.34
N PHE A 59 20.21 7.47 -6.07
CA PHE A 59 19.31 6.89 -5.06
C PHE A 59 17.92 6.72 -5.66
N GLU A 60 17.24 5.63 -5.29
CA GLU A 60 15.90 5.28 -5.76
C GLU A 60 14.91 5.02 -4.59
N PRO A 61 14.68 5.98 -3.67
CA PRO A 61 13.92 5.75 -2.43
C PRO A 61 12.39 5.76 -2.64
N GLY A 62 11.86 5.08 -3.65
CA GLY A 62 10.46 5.15 -4.08
C GLY A 62 9.45 4.92 -2.96
N ARG A 63 9.53 3.77 -2.25
CA ARG A 63 8.59 3.45 -1.16
C ARG A 63 8.62 4.48 -0.03
N PHE A 64 9.81 4.93 0.36
CA PHE A 64 9.97 5.93 1.42
C PHE A 64 9.26 7.25 1.08
N ILE A 65 9.31 7.69 -0.18
CA ILE A 65 8.70 8.95 -0.63
C ILE A 65 7.17 8.86 -0.62
N THR A 66 6.61 7.72 -1.04
CA THR A 66 5.18 7.63 -1.36
C THR A 66 4.34 6.91 -0.33
N ALA A 67 4.89 5.98 0.46
CA ALA A 67 4.09 5.14 1.34
C ALA A 67 3.22 5.96 2.31
N ASN A 68 3.81 6.88 3.05
CA ASN A 68 3.10 7.68 4.04
C ASN A 68 2.33 8.88 3.43
N ALA A 69 2.47 9.11 2.13
CA ALA A 69 1.68 10.11 1.42
C ALA A 69 0.26 9.62 1.07
N GLY A 70 -0.04 8.33 1.24
CA GLY A 70 -1.34 7.78 0.88
C GLY A 70 -2.03 7.02 2.01
N VAL A 71 -3.35 7.15 2.04
CA VAL A 71 -4.27 6.48 2.96
C VAL A 71 -5.38 5.82 2.15
N LEU A 72 -5.71 4.56 2.46
CA LEU A 72 -6.90 3.90 1.94
C LEU A 72 -8.04 4.08 2.94
N ILE A 73 -9.13 4.69 2.50
CA ILE A 73 -10.35 4.84 3.30
C ILE A 73 -11.31 3.71 2.94
N THR A 74 -11.83 3.05 3.95
CA THR A 74 -12.82 1.98 3.78
C THR A 74 -13.96 2.11 4.78
N ARG A 75 -15.11 1.56 4.42
CA ARG A 75 -16.32 1.56 5.26
C ARG A 75 -16.55 0.18 5.86
N VAL A 76 -16.86 0.14 7.13
CA VAL A 76 -17.34 -1.07 7.79
C VAL A 76 -18.74 -1.42 7.27
N VAL A 77 -18.85 -2.57 6.64
CA VAL A 77 -20.12 -3.12 6.14
C VAL A 77 -20.84 -3.85 7.26
N TYR A 78 -20.11 -4.70 7.99
CA TYR A 78 -20.67 -5.52 9.05
C TYR A 78 -19.59 -5.91 10.07
N VAL A 79 -19.98 -6.09 11.32
CA VAL A 79 -19.14 -6.65 12.38
C VAL A 79 -19.73 -8.00 12.81
N LYS A 80 -18.99 -9.07 12.61
CA LYS A 80 -19.39 -10.45 12.96
C LYS A 80 -18.61 -10.94 14.18
N PRO A 81 -19.22 -10.98 15.36
CA PRO A 81 -18.56 -11.54 16.52
C PRO A 81 -18.41 -13.06 16.37
N VAL A 82 -17.27 -13.58 16.80
CA VAL A 82 -16.97 -15.02 16.93
C VAL A 82 -16.40 -15.29 18.32
N GLN A 83 -16.07 -16.53 18.65
CA GLN A 83 -15.77 -16.94 20.02
C GLN A 83 -14.71 -16.08 20.75
N ASN A 84 -13.61 -15.71 20.09
CA ASN A 84 -12.48 -15.03 20.73
C ASN A 84 -12.12 -13.68 20.09
N LYS A 85 -12.75 -13.33 18.96
CA LYS A 85 -12.50 -12.10 18.21
C LYS A 85 -13.72 -11.68 17.41
N SER A 86 -13.62 -10.64 16.63
CA SER A 86 -14.64 -10.26 15.65
C SER A 86 -14.05 -10.13 14.26
N PHE A 87 -14.82 -10.47 13.23
CA PHE A 87 -14.53 -10.04 11.88
C PHE A 87 -15.14 -8.66 11.65
N VAL A 88 -14.30 -7.71 11.27
CA VAL A 88 -14.72 -6.39 10.77
C VAL A 88 -14.68 -6.46 9.25
N ILE A 89 -15.86 -6.67 8.65
CA ILE A 89 -16.00 -6.80 7.21
C ILE A 89 -16.11 -5.39 6.63
N VAL A 90 -15.23 -5.05 5.71
CA VAL A 90 -15.16 -3.72 5.09
C VAL A 90 -15.45 -3.79 3.59
N ASP A 91 -15.65 -2.65 2.94
CA ASP A 91 -15.87 -2.56 1.48
C ASP A 91 -14.58 -2.52 0.66
N ALA A 92 -13.42 -2.24 1.26
CA ALA A 92 -12.13 -2.48 0.63
C ALA A 92 -11.76 -3.97 0.67
N ALA A 93 -10.90 -4.41 -0.24
CA ALA A 93 -10.46 -5.80 -0.34
C ALA A 93 -8.98 -5.92 -0.71
N MET A 94 -8.49 -7.16 -0.76
CA MET A 94 -7.12 -7.46 -1.19
C MET A 94 -6.80 -6.91 -2.59
N ASN A 95 -7.78 -6.76 -3.46
CA ASN A 95 -7.57 -6.19 -4.79
C ASN A 95 -7.32 -4.68 -4.76
N ASP A 96 -7.66 -3.97 -3.68
CA ASP A 96 -7.38 -2.55 -3.48
C ASP A 96 -6.03 -2.36 -2.76
N LEU A 97 -5.68 -3.27 -1.84
CA LEU A 97 -4.41 -3.29 -1.10
C LEU A 97 -3.94 -4.74 -0.91
N ILE A 98 -3.17 -5.23 -1.88
CA ILE A 98 -2.71 -6.63 -1.89
C ILE A 98 -1.62 -6.95 -0.86
N ARG A 99 -0.92 -5.95 -0.36
CA ARG A 99 0.29 -6.13 0.44
C ARG A 99 0.13 -6.96 1.71
N PRO A 100 -0.96 -6.87 2.51
CA PRO A 100 -1.17 -7.76 3.65
C PRO A 100 -1.20 -9.22 3.23
N THR A 101 -1.96 -9.55 2.20
CA THR A 101 -2.12 -10.93 1.69
C THR A 101 -0.85 -11.47 1.04
N LEU A 102 -0.14 -10.64 0.26
CA LEU A 102 1.00 -11.09 -0.54
C LEU A 102 2.31 -11.15 0.25
N TYR A 103 2.48 -10.28 1.24
CA TYR A 103 3.75 -10.09 1.95
C TYR A 103 3.61 -10.10 3.47
N ASP A 104 2.46 -10.45 4.02
CA ASP A 104 2.17 -10.26 5.45
C ASP A 104 2.44 -8.82 5.93
N ALA A 105 2.27 -7.86 5.02
CA ALA A 105 2.64 -6.47 5.29
C ALA A 105 1.70 -5.85 6.33
N TRP A 106 2.31 -5.28 7.35
CA TRP A 106 1.57 -4.51 8.32
C TRP A 106 1.17 -3.15 7.75
N HIS A 107 -0.09 -2.77 7.98
CA HIS A 107 -0.59 -1.41 7.83
C HIS A 107 -1.30 -1.00 9.11
N ASN A 108 -1.10 0.22 9.58
CA ASN A 108 -1.88 0.74 10.69
C ASN A 108 -3.31 1.00 10.22
N ILE A 109 -4.29 0.56 11.01
CA ILE A 109 -5.72 0.76 10.73
C ILE A 109 -6.35 1.44 11.94
N ALA A 110 -7.03 2.53 11.72
CA ALA A 110 -7.72 3.27 12.77
C ALA A 110 -9.09 3.80 12.29
N PRO A 111 -10.07 3.98 13.18
CA PRO A 111 -11.28 4.70 12.85
C PRO A 111 -10.96 6.14 12.41
N VAL A 112 -11.67 6.63 11.38
CA VAL A 112 -11.53 8.02 10.91
C VAL A 112 -12.02 9.01 11.98
N LEU A 113 -13.09 8.66 12.69
CA LEU A 113 -13.51 9.39 13.87
C LEU A 113 -12.71 8.89 15.07
N GLU A 114 -11.91 9.77 15.65
CA GLU A 114 -11.06 9.44 16.79
C GLU A 114 -11.91 8.92 17.96
N PRO A 115 -11.65 7.69 18.44
CA PRO A 115 -12.38 7.14 19.57
C PRO A 115 -11.99 7.86 20.86
N ALA A 116 -12.84 7.77 21.89
CA ALA A 116 -12.49 8.31 23.21
C ALA A 116 -11.18 7.68 23.71
N ALA A 117 -10.36 8.46 24.42
CA ALA A 117 -9.01 8.07 24.86
C ALA A 117 -8.93 6.73 25.62
N ASN A 118 -10.00 6.31 26.28
CA ASN A 118 -10.08 5.06 27.05
C ASN A 118 -11.02 4.02 26.41
N SER A 119 -11.23 4.08 25.09
CA SER A 119 -12.05 3.11 24.39
C SER A 119 -11.50 1.69 24.56
N ALA A 120 -12.39 0.75 24.90
CA ALA A 120 -12.04 -0.65 25.02
C ALA A 120 -11.50 -1.17 23.69
N GLN A 121 -10.40 -1.93 23.76
CA GLN A 121 -9.79 -2.57 22.60
C GLN A 121 -10.32 -4.01 22.48
N HIS A 122 -10.54 -4.44 21.24
CA HIS A 122 -10.99 -5.80 20.92
C HIS A 122 -10.08 -6.40 19.84
N THR A 123 -9.89 -7.69 19.92
CA THR A 123 -9.17 -8.42 18.86
C THR A 123 -10.09 -8.59 17.65
N VAL A 124 -9.64 -8.12 16.49
CA VAL A 124 -10.39 -8.22 15.24
C VAL A 124 -9.51 -8.68 14.09
N ASP A 125 -10.14 -9.34 13.11
CA ASP A 125 -9.62 -9.44 11.75
C ASP A 125 -10.38 -8.45 10.88
N VAL A 126 -9.66 -7.62 10.14
CA VAL A 126 -10.25 -6.71 9.15
C VAL A 126 -10.18 -7.41 7.80
N VAL A 127 -11.35 -7.73 7.24
CA VAL A 127 -11.48 -8.57 6.05
C VAL A 127 -12.33 -7.91 4.97
N GLY A 128 -12.03 -8.19 3.72
CA GLY A 128 -12.79 -7.69 2.57
C GLY A 128 -13.97 -8.59 2.20
N PRO A 129 -14.68 -8.27 1.11
CA PRO A 129 -15.86 -8.99 0.62
C PRO A 129 -15.55 -10.03 -0.46
N VAL A 130 -14.30 -10.27 -0.81
CA VAL A 130 -13.90 -11.17 -1.88
C VAL A 130 -13.97 -12.63 -1.41
N CYS A 131 -14.43 -13.54 -2.28
CA CYS A 131 -14.48 -14.98 -2.00
C CYS A 131 -13.10 -15.61 -2.10
N GLU A 132 -12.17 -15.16 -1.26
CA GLU A 132 -10.79 -15.61 -1.20
C GLU A 132 -10.34 -15.65 0.26
N SER A 133 -9.70 -16.74 0.69
CA SER A 133 -9.20 -16.88 2.07
C SER A 133 -8.14 -15.83 2.43
N GLY A 134 -7.44 -15.33 1.43
CA GLY A 134 -6.45 -14.26 1.57
C GLY A 134 -7.05 -12.85 1.63
N ASP A 135 -8.37 -12.67 1.56
CA ASP A 135 -8.97 -11.33 1.56
C ASP A 135 -9.03 -10.74 2.97
N TYR A 136 -7.87 -10.43 3.51
CA TYR A 136 -7.71 -9.70 4.76
C TYR A 136 -6.81 -8.48 4.59
N LEU A 137 -7.09 -7.46 5.38
CA LEU A 137 -6.29 -6.23 5.49
C LEU A 137 -5.50 -6.20 6.80
N ALA A 138 -5.97 -6.92 7.81
CA ALA A 138 -5.26 -7.16 9.07
C ALA A 138 -5.81 -8.39 9.79
N LEU A 139 -4.94 -9.12 10.47
CA LEU A 139 -5.29 -10.25 11.33
C LEU A 139 -4.90 -9.95 12.79
N ASP A 140 -5.72 -10.47 13.74
CA ASP A 140 -5.52 -10.39 15.18
C ASP A 140 -5.16 -8.98 15.69
N ARG A 141 -5.81 -7.97 15.11
CA ARG A 141 -5.54 -6.56 15.40
C ARG A 141 -6.31 -6.09 16.64
N GLN A 142 -5.60 -5.41 17.55
CA GLN A 142 -6.26 -4.68 18.64
C GLN A 142 -6.81 -3.37 18.12
N MET A 143 -8.12 -3.19 18.17
CA MET A 143 -8.81 -2.01 17.68
C MET A 143 -9.93 -1.58 18.62
N PRO A 144 -10.27 -0.28 18.68
CA PRO A 144 -11.49 0.19 19.32
C PRO A 144 -12.73 -0.48 18.71
N VAL A 145 -13.81 -0.54 19.48
CA VAL A 145 -15.09 -1.03 18.96
C VAL A 145 -15.56 -0.15 17.81
N VAL A 146 -15.86 -0.80 16.68
CA VAL A 146 -16.43 -0.18 15.49
C VAL A 146 -17.77 -0.83 15.16
N LYS A 147 -18.59 -0.15 14.37
CA LYS A 147 -19.91 -0.61 13.92
C LYS A 147 -20.11 -0.40 12.43
N ALA A 148 -21.12 -1.01 11.88
CA ALA A 148 -21.50 -0.80 10.48
C ALA A 148 -21.66 0.70 10.17
N SER A 149 -21.19 1.10 9.01
CA SER A 149 -21.09 2.47 8.48
C SER A 149 -19.94 3.33 9.03
N ASP A 150 -19.21 2.88 10.04
CA ASP A 150 -17.98 3.58 10.45
C ASP A 150 -16.93 3.54 9.32
N LEU A 151 -16.12 4.60 9.24
CA LEU A 151 -15.01 4.68 8.31
C LEU A 151 -13.70 4.32 9.02
N LEU A 152 -12.90 3.52 8.34
CA LEU A 152 -11.54 3.19 8.75
C LEU A 152 -10.53 3.79 7.78
N ALA A 153 -9.41 4.26 8.31
CA ALA A 153 -8.25 4.69 7.57
C ALA A 153 -7.15 3.61 7.67
N ILE A 154 -6.66 3.15 6.53
CA ILE A 154 -5.52 2.25 6.42
C ILE A 154 -4.34 3.08 5.97
N TYR A 155 -3.38 3.29 6.86
CA TYR A 155 -2.24 4.19 6.65
C TYR A 155 -1.13 3.58 5.81
N SER A 156 -0.23 4.43 5.36
CA SER A 156 0.95 4.06 4.57
C SER A 156 0.61 3.28 3.29
N ALA A 157 -0.54 3.61 2.69
CA ALA A 157 -1.06 2.96 1.48
C ALA A 157 -0.64 3.67 0.18
N GLY A 158 0.26 4.67 0.23
CA GLY A 158 0.68 5.41 -0.96
C GLY A 158 1.66 4.66 -1.87
N ALA A 159 2.29 3.58 -1.37
CA ALA A 159 3.21 2.75 -2.15
C ALA A 159 2.66 1.34 -2.32
N TYR A 160 2.71 0.84 -3.56
CA TYR A 160 2.33 -0.54 -3.91
C TYR A 160 0.90 -0.94 -3.48
N ALA A 161 -0.04 0.02 -3.45
CA ALA A 161 -1.46 -0.21 -3.33
C ALA A 161 -2.13 0.02 -4.69
N ALA A 162 -2.37 1.27 -5.05
CA ALA A 162 -3.06 1.61 -6.28
C ALA A 162 -2.39 1.08 -7.56
N VAL A 163 -1.05 0.97 -7.59
CA VAL A 163 -0.30 0.44 -8.75
C VAL A 163 -0.35 -1.08 -8.89
N THR A 164 -0.69 -1.80 -7.83
CA THR A 164 -0.89 -3.26 -7.83
C THR A 164 -2.35 -3.64 -7.71
N ALA A 165 -3.24 -2.65 -7.60
CA ALA A 165 -4.67 -2.88 -7.58
C ALA A 165 -5.15 -3.55 -8.88
N ASN A 166 -6.16 -4.40 -8.76
CA ASN A 166 -6.65 -5.20 -9.87
C ASN A 166 -8.18 -5.37 -9.79
N THR A 167 -8.75 -6.00 -10.81
CA THR A 167 -10.19 -6.19 -10.94
C THR A 167 -10.66 -7.59 -10.50
N TYR A 168 -9.91 -8.24 -9.62
CA TYR A 168 -10.28 -9.56 -9.11
C TYR A 168 -11.72 -9.59 -8.59
N ASN A 169 -12.46 -10.65 -8.90
CA ASN A 169 -13.90 -10.79 -8.68
C ASN A 169 -14.74 -9.68 -9.32
N SER A 170 -14.30 -9.17 -10.48
CA SER A 170 -14.96 -8.08 -11.23
C SER A 170 -15.20 -6.81 -10.41
N ARG A 171 -14.37 -6.59 -9.38
CA ARG A 171 -14.40 -5.34 -8.60
C ARG A 171 -13.77 -4.22 -9.40
N ARG A 172 -14.37 -3.04 -9.32
CA ARG A 172 -13.80 -1.85 -9.96
C ARG A 172 -12.58 -1.37 -9.20
N LEU A 173 -11.60 -0.81 -9.89
CA LEU A 173 -10.54 -0.03 -9.25
C LEU A 173 -11.17 1.17 -8.53
N ILE A 174 -10.69 1.48 -7.33
CA ILE A 174 -11.16 2.63 -6.57
C ILE A 174 -10.62 3.94 -7.16
N ALA A 175 -11.33 5.05 -6.91
CA ALA A 175 -10.86 6.37 -7.28
C ALA A 175 -9.65 6.78 -6.41
N GLU A 176 -8.74 7.59 -6.98
CA GLU A 176 -7.70 8.28 -6.22
C GLU A 176 -8.01 9.76 -6.11
N ILE A 177 -7.87 10.28 -4.91
CA ILE A 177 -8.16 11.67 -4.58
C ILE A 177 -6.90 12.31 -4.00
N LEU A 178 -6.41 13.35 -4.67
CA LEU A 178 -5.36 14.20 -4.13
C LEU A 178 -5.96 15.20 -3.14
N VAL A 179 -5.37 15.28 -1.96
CA VAL A 179 -5.75 16.25 -0.93
C VAL A 179 -4.56 17.16 -0.64
N ASP A 180 -4.81 18.47 -0.63
CA ASP A 180 -3.83 19.50 -0.30
C ASP A 180 -4.54 20.53 0.60
N ASN A 181 -4.28 20.46 1.89
CA ASN A 181 -4.96 21.24 2.92
C ASN A 181 -6.49 21.07 2.85
N ASP A 182 -7.21 22.12 2.48
CA ASP A 182 -8.67 22.16 2.36
C ASP A 182 -9.18 21.84 0.95
N ARG A 183 -8.29 21.57 0.00
CA ARG A 183 -8.62 21.25 -1.39
C ARG A 183 -8.53 19.75 -1.64
N SER A 184 -9.44 19.24 -2.45
CA SER A 184 -9.40 17.86 -2.93
C SER A 184 -9.73 17.79 -4.42
N HIS A 185 -9.10 16.83 -5.11
CA HIS A 185 -9.34 16.59 -6.53
C HIS A 185 -9.24 15.11 -6.87
N VAL A 186 -10.17 14.62 -7.69
CA VAL A 186 -10.09 13.24 -8.21
C VAL A 186 -9.01 13.18 -9.29
N ILE A 187 -7.87 12.59 -8.98
CA ILE A 187 -6.73 12.43 -9.91
C ILE A 187 -6.83 11.16 -10.75
N ARG A 188 -7.55 10.15 -10.27
CA ARG A 188 -7.92 8.95 -11.03
C ARG A 188 -9.36 8.57 -10.72
N LYS A 189 -10.19 8.46 -11.75
CA LYS A 189 -11.58 8.03 -11.61
C LYS A 189 -11.64 6.51 -11.43
N SER A 190 -12.64 6.03 -10.68
CA SER A 190 -13.03 4.63 -10.71
C SER A 190 -13.71 4.34 -12.04
N PRO A 191 -13.30 3.31 -12.80
CA PRO A 191 -14.02 2.92 -14.01
C PRO A 191 -15.45 2.45 -13.65
N SER A 192 -16.40 2.66 -14.54
CA SER A 192 -17.72 2.07 -14.44
C SER A 192 -17.68 0.57 -14.75
N TYR A 193 -18.73 -0.17 -14.40
CA TYR A 193 -18.85 -1.58 -14.82
C TYR A 193 -18.96 -1.71 -16.33
N GLN A 194 -19.60 -0.74 -17.01
CA GLN A 194 -19.67 -0.74 -18.47
C GLN A 194 -18.26 -0.62 -19.09
N GLU A 195 -17.44 0.31 -18.60
CA GLU A 195 -16.05 0.44 -19.08
C GLU A 195 -15.22 -0.82 -18.84
N LEU A 196 -15.48 -1.58 -17.76
CA LEU A 196 -14.82 -2.88 -17.53
C LEU A 196 -15.33 -3.95 -18.51
N MET A 197 -16.64 -4.01 -18.77
CA MET A 197 -17.22 -4.96 -19.73
C MET A 197 -16.81 -4.67 -21.17
N ASP A 198 -16.61 -3.40 -21.51
CA ASP A 198 -16.19 -2.98 -22.86
C ASP A 198 -14.72 -3.37 -23.17
N LEU A 199 -13.96 -3.87 -22.18
CA LEU A 199 -12.64 -4.46 -22.42
C LEU A 199 -12.69 -5.82 -23.10
N ASP A 200 -13.85 -6.50 -23.01
CA ASP A 200 -14.10 -7.79 -23.62
C ASP A 200 -14.96 -7.61 -24.87
N SER A 201 -14.79 -8.47 -25.84
CA SER A 201 -15.61 -8.47 -27.06
C SER A 201 -16.13 -9.87 -27.36
N VAL A 202 -17.37 -9.93 -27.89
CA VAL A 202 -17.92 -11.17 -28.38
C VAL A 202 -17.43 -11.35 -29.83
N PRO A 203 -16.80 -12.50 -30.19
CA PRO A 203 -16.37 -12.76 -31.56
C PRO A 203 -17.59 -12.84 -32.52
N ASP A 204 -17.41 -12.36 -33.73
CA ASP A 204 -18.49 -12.31 -34.75
C ASP A 204 -19.20 -13.66 -34.97
N TRP A 205 -18.46 -14.77 -34.85
CA TRP A 205 -19.04 -16.12 -35.04
C TRP A 205 -19.95 -16.59 -33.90
N LEU A 206 -20.03 -15.84 -32.78
CA LEU A 206 -20.96 -16.10 -31.68
C LEU A 206 -22.22 -15.25 -31.75
N HIS A 207 -22.29 -14.28 -32.65
CA HIS A 207 -23.54 -13.56 -32.93
C HIS A 207 -24.50 -14.49 -33.65
N THR A 208 -25.66 -14.77 -33.05
CA THR A 208 -26.72 -15.53 -33.71
C THR A 208 -27.47 -14.67 -34.73
N ALA A 209 -28.00 -15.27 -35.77
CA ALA A 209 -28.71 -14.56 -36.84
C ALA A 209 -29.97 -13.78 -36.38
N ASP A 210 -30.35 -13.90 -35.12
CA ASP A 210 -31.51 -13.22 -34.52
C ASP A 210 -31.19 -11.83 -33.96
N ASP A 211 -29.91 -11.41 -33.97
CA ASP A 211 -29.46 -10.10 -33.46
C ASP A 211 -29.36 -9.02 -34.58
N SER A 212 -29.95 -9.25 -35.77
CA SER A 212 -29.91 -8.34 -36.92
C SER A 212 -31.28 -7.72 -37.25
#